data_e467018ac7904d255dd879ee35066f74
#
_entry.id   e467018ac7904d255dd879ee35066f74
#
_cell.length_a   1.000
_cell.length_b   1.000
_cell.length_c   1.000
_cell.angle_alpha   90.00
_cell.angle_beta   90.00
_cell.angle_gamma   90.00
#
_symmetry.space_group_name_H-M   'P 1'
#
loop_
_entity.id
_entity.type
_entity.pdbx_description
1 polymer ?
#
loop_
_entity_poly.entity_id
_entity_poly.type
_entity_poly.pdbx_seq_one_letter_code
_entity_poly.pdbx_strand_id
1 'polypeptide(L)'
;AKSATVILRGGAEQMMAEIERSFHDAIMIVKRAIQNHDVVAGGGAIEMELSKMLRAHARTIQGKQQMILSAYAKALEIVPRQLADNAGFDATDLLNQLRMQHANGHVWDGIDIASEGVSNNMEQFVWEPALIKINALSSSAEAARLILSIDETIRAQPNEPAGGGPPMPPGTAQRALRSGGRGLPRR
;
A
#
# COMPACT_ATOMS: atom_id res chain seq x y z
N ALA A 1 -24.01 10.03 -26.30
CA ALA A 1 -22.78 9.93 -25.52
C ALA A 1 -21.62 10.43 -26.38
N LYS A 2 -20.79 11.32 -25.84
CA LYS A 2 -19.56 11.75 -26.52
C LYS A 2 -18.48 10.72 -26.21
N SER A 3 -17.90 10.12 -27.25
CA SER A 3 -16.75 9.21 -27.13
C SER A 3 -15.53 9.83 -27.80
N ALA A 4 -14.36 9.51 -27.29
CA ALA A 4 -13.09 9.92 -27.87
C ALA A 4 -12.17 8.71 -27.97
N THR A 5 -11.35 8.67 -29.02
CA THR A 5 -10.33 7.64 -29.21
C THR A 5 -8.96 8.29 -29.05
N VAL A 6 -8.12 7.73 -28.19
CA VAL A 6 -6.75 8.18 -27.97
C VAL A 6 -5.80 7.12 -28.57
N ILE A 7 -4.91 7.56 -29.45
CA ILE A 7 -3.91 6.68 -30.08
C ILE A 7 -2.56 6.93 -29.39
N LEU A 8 -2.06 5.91 -28.71
CA LEU A 8 -0.74 5.91 -28.08
C LEU A 8 0.31 5.43 -29.09
N ARG A 9 1.42 6.18 -29.23
CA ARG A 9 2.53 5.83 -30.10
C ARG A 9 3.84 5.87 -29.33
N GLY A 10 4.69 4.90 -29.52
CA GLY A 10 6.00 4.82 -28.88
C GLY A 10 6.90 3.78 -29.53
N GLY A 11 8.18 3.87 -29.25
CA GLY A 11 9.21 2.99 -29.83
C GLY A 11 9.33 1.62 -29.16
N ALA A 12 8.78 1.46 -27.96
CA ALA A 12 8.86 0.21 -27.20
C ALA A 12 7.48 -0.17 -26.63
N GLU A 13 7.13 -1.44 -26.74
CA GLU A 13 5.84 -1.98 -26.27
C GLU A 13 5.65 -1.77 -24.77
N GLN A 14 6.71 -1.95 -23.98
CA GLN A 14 6.68 -1.73 -22.52
C GLN A 14 6.37 -0.29 -22.15
N MET A 15 6.94 0.68 -22.87
CA MET A 15 6.65 2.10 -22.63
C MET A 15 5.21 2.45 -23.00
N MET A 16 4.68 1.87 -24.06
CA MET A 16 3.27 2.07 -24.46
C MET A 16 2.31 1.50 -23.40
N ALA A 17 2.61 0.32 -22.88
CA ALA A 17 1.82 -0.29 -21.80
C ALA A 17 1.83 0.54 -20.51
N GLU A 18 2.96 1.17 -20.17
CA GLU A 18 3.07 2.06 -19.02
C GLU A 18 2.29 3.37 -19.24
N ILE A 19 2.35 3.94 -20.45
CA ILE A 19 1.56 5.14 -20.79
C ILE A 19 0.07 4.83 -20.73
N GLU A 20 -0.37 3.67 -21.25
CA GLU A 20 -1.76 3.24 -21.18
C GLU A 20 -2.25 3.14 -19.74
N ARG A 21 -1.46 2.51 -18.86
CA ARG A 21 -1.78 2.36 -17.43
C ARG A 21 -1.88 3.72 -16.74
N SER A 22 -0.88 4.58 -16.93
CA SER A 22 -0.85 5.93 -16.35
C SER A 22 -2.01 6.79 -16.83
N PHE A 23 -2.37 6.66 -18.11
CA PHE A 23 -3.52 7.38 -18.68
C PHE A 23 -4.84 6.88 -18.11
N HIS A 24 -4.98 5.56 -17.95
CA HIS A 24 -6.16 4.97 -17.30
C HIS A 24 -6.33 5.45 -15.85
N ASP A 25 -5.25 5.46 -15.09
CA ASP A 25 -5.25 5.93 -13.71
C ASP A 25 -5.63 7.40 -13.62
N ALA A 26 -5.09 8.24 -14.50
CA ALA A 26 -5.46 9.65 -14.58
C ALA A 26 -6.96 9.86 -14.85
N ILE A 27 -7.54 9.11 -15.80
CA ILE A 27 -8.98 9.15 -16.10
C ILE A 27 -9.81 8.75 -14.87
N MET A 28 -9.39 7.71 -14.17
CA MET A 28 -10.11 7.22 -12.98
C MET A 28 -10.09 8.22 -11.83
N ILE A 29 -8.97 8.91 -11.61
CA ILE A 29 -8.86 9.97 -10.59
C ILE A 29 -9.77 11.14 -10.93
N VAL A 30 -9.73 11.63 -12.19
CA VAL A 30 -10.59 12.73 -12.65
C VAL A 30 -12.08 12.36 -12.52
N LYS A 31 -12.43 11.12 -12.92
CA LYS A 31 -13.80 10.60 -12.75
C LYS A 31 -14.25 10.65 -11.28
N ARG A 32 -13.38 10.21 -10.35
CA ARG A 32 -13.66 10.23 -8.91
C ARG A 32 -13.80 11.65 -8.38
N ALA A 33 -12.93 12.57 -8.79
CA ALA A 33 -12.98 13.97 -8.41
C ALA A 33 -14.29 14.63 -8.88
N ILE A 34 -14.73 14.35 -10.11
CA ILE A 34 -16.01 14.88 -10.64
C ILE A 34 -17.22 14.29 -9.88
N GLN A 35 -17.16 13.03 -9.47
CA GLN A 35 -18.28 12.38 -8.78
C GLN A 35 -18.45 12.84 -7.32
N ASN A 36 -17.34 13.08 -6.62
CA ASN A 36 -17.36 13.37 -5.18
C ASN A 36 -17.11 14.84 -4.82
N HIS A 37 -16.60 15.63 -5.77
CA HIS A 37 -16.34 17.08 -5.66
C HIS A 37 -15.31 17.50 -4.58
N ASP A 38 -14.87 16.59 -3.71
CA ASP A 38 -13.93 16.89 -2.64
C ASP A 38 -12.53 16.40 -3.01
N VAL A 39 -11.57 17.31 -3.01
CA VAL A 39 -10.15 17.03 -3.24
C VAL A 39 -9.31 17.51 -2.08
N VAL A 40 -8.19 16.83 -1.85
CA VAL A 40 -7.18 17.19 -0.85
C VAL A 40 -5.81 17.22 -1.49
N ALA A 41 -4.86 17.91 -0.87
CA ALA A 41 -3.48 17.89 -1.35
C ALA A 41 -2.85 16.51 -1.13
N GLY A 42 -2.15 16.02 -2.14
CA GLY A 42 -1.34 14.80 -2.10
C GLY A 42 0.05 15.02 -1.51
N GLY A 43 0.96 14.10 -1.80
CA GLY A 43 2.34 14.19 -1.29
C GLY A 43 2.48 14.04 0.22
N GLY A 44 1.50 13.42 0.88
CA GLY A 44 1.50 13.25 2.33
C GLY A 44 1.04 14.47 3.14
N ALA A 45 0.55 15.54 2.49
CA ALA A 45 0.10 16.75 3.17
C ALA A 45 -1.07 16.48 4.13
N ILE A 46 -2.09 15.78 3.66
CA ILE A 46 -3.28 15.50 4.49
C ILE A 46 -2.94 14.56 5.66
N GLU A 47 -2.08 13.59 5.46
CA GLU A 47 -1.62 12.68 6.51
C GLU A 47 -0.85 13.41 7.60
N MET A 48 -0.04 14.39 7.21
CA MET A 48 0.70 15.23 8.16
C MET A 48 -0.24 16.12 8.96
N GLU A 49 -1.22 16.77 8.32
CA GLU A 49 -2.20 17.61 9.03
C GLU A 49 -3.06 16.79 9.99
N LEU A 50 -3.50 15.60 9.56
CA LEU A 50 -4.23 14.66 10.42
C LEU A 50 -3.36 14.22 11.62
N SER A 51 -2.07 13.94 11.42
CA SER A 51 -1.14 13.62 12.50
C SER A 51 -1.05 14.74 13.52
N LYS A 52 -0.91 15.99 13.06
CA LYS A 52 -0.90 17.19 13.94
C LYS A 52 -2.19 17.31 14.74
N MET A 53 -3.36 17.21 14.08
CA MET A 53 -4.66 17.29 14.73
C MET A 53 -4.87 16.18 15.77
N LEU A 54 -4.52 14.95 15.44
CA LEU A 54 -4.63 13.80 16.34
C LEU A 54 -3.69 13.94 17.54
N ARG A 55 -2.48 14.44 17.38
CA ARG A 55 -1.56 14.73 18.51
C ARG A 55 -2.11 15.82 19.41
N ALA A 56 -2.70 16.86 18.85
CA ALA A 56 -3.36 17.91 19.65
C ALA A 56 -4.54 17.33 20.43
N HIS A 57 -5.38 16.53 19.78
CA HIS A 57 -6.52 15.87 20.41
C HIS A 57 -6.09 14.85 21.48
N ALA A 58 -5.05 14.07 21.22
CA ALA A 58 -4.52 13.11 22.19
C ALA A 58 -4.13 13.76 23.53
N ARG A 59 -3.70 15.03 23.53
CA ARG A 59 -3.38 15.76 24.77
C ARG A 59 -4.60 16.09 25.62
N THR A 60 -5.80 16.09 25.03
CA THR A 60 -7.07 16.35 25.75
C THR A 60 -7.67 15.10 26.37
N ILE A 61 -7.21 13.92 25.97
CA ILE A 61 -7.72 12.62 26.43
C ILE A 61 -6.77 12.02 27.45
N GLN A 62 -7.32 11.44 28.51
CA GLN A 62 -6.53 10.79 29.56
C GLN A 62 -6.53 9.26 29.40
N GLY A 63 -5.45 8.63 29.87
CA GLY A 63 -5.35 7.18 29.95
C GLY A 63 -4.80 6.50 28.69
N LYS A 64 -5.11 5.21 28.54
CA LYS A 64 -4.55 4.35 27.46
C LYS A 64 -4.90 4.83 26.06
N GLN A 65 -6.05 5.48 25.89
CA GLN A 65 -6.50 5.99 24.60
C GLN A 65 -5.57 7.08 24.04
N GLN A 66 -4.96 7.89 24.92
CA GLN A 66 -3.96 8.89 24.53
C GLN A 66 -2.77 8.25 23.82
N MET A 67 -2.28 7.13 24.35
CA MET A 67 -1.13 6.43 23.76
C MET A 67 -1.47 5.85 22.39
N ILE A 68 -2.66 5.28 22.25
CA ILE A 68 -3.13 4.71 20.97
C ILE A 68 -3.26 5.81 19.91
N LEU A 69 -3.89 6.94 20.25
CA LEU A 69 -4.01 8.07 19.33
C LEU A 69 -2.66 8.65 18.93
N SER A 70 -1.73 8.75 19.87
CA SER A 70 -0.36 9.21 19.58
C SER A 70 0.39 8.25 18.68
N ALA A 71 0.22 6.93 18.85
CA ALA A 71 0.81 5.92 18.00
C ALA A 71 0.22 5.96 16.58
N TYR A 72 -1.10 6.13 16.47
CA TYR A 72 -1.78 6.27 15.18
C TYR A 72 -1.35 7.54 14.44
N ALA A 73 -1.26 8.67 15.13
CA ALA A 73 -0.75 9.92 14.58
C ALA A 73 0.68 9.76 14.04
N LYS A 74 1.54 9.02 14.76
CA LYS A 74 2.90 8.71 14.31
C LYS A 74 2.90 7.81 13.09
N ALA A 75 1.96 6.86 12.99
CA ALA A 75 1.84 5.96 11.86
C ALA A 75 1.48 6.71 10.55
N LEU A 76 0.64 7.75 10.63
CA LEU A 76 0.31 8.58 9.47
C LEU A 76 1.53 9.29 8.86
N GLU A 77 2.50 9.66 9.67
CA GLU A 77 3.73 10.32 9.20
C GLU A 77 4.66 9.39 8.40
N ILE A 78 4.37 8.08 8.38
CA ILE A 78 5.14 7.12 7.57
C ILE A 78 4.88 7.37 6.08
N VAL A 79 3.70 7.84 5.68
CA VAL A 79 3.36 8.08 4.27
C VAL A 79 4.28 9.14 3.64
N PRO A 80 4.36 10.39 4.15
CA PRO A 80 5.29 11.37 3.60
C PRO A 80 6.76 10.94 3.75
N ARG A 81 7.10 10.26 4.84
CA ARG A 81 8.44 9.72 5.04
C ARG A 81 8.83 8.75 3.93
N GLN A 82 7.96 7.77 3.63
CA GLN A 82 8.23 6.78 2.60
C GLN A 82 8.31 7.40 1.21
N LEU A 83 7.52 8.46 0.94
CA LEU A 83 7.62 9.20 -0.32
C LEU A 83 9.00 9.84 -0.48
N ALA A 84 9.53 10.47 0.57
CA ALA A 84 10.86 11.06 0.57
C ALA A 84 11.96 10.00 0.41
N ASP A 85 11.87 8.88 1.16
CA ASP A 85 12.81 7.75 1.05
C ASP A 85 12.81 7.17 -0.38
N ASN A 86 11.64 6.98 -0.98
CA ASN A 86 11.51 6.45 -2.35
C ASN A 86 12.08 7.40 -3.41
N ALA A 87 12.03 8.71 -3.16
CA ALA A 87 12.63 9.72 -4.02
C ALA A 87 14.14 9.87 -3.80
N GLY A 88 14.70 9.24 -2.78
CA GLY A 88 16.12 9.30 -2.45
C GLY A 88 16.54 10.52 -1.62
N PHE A 89 15.58 11.20 -0.99
CA PHE A 89 15.85 12.39 -0.17
C PHE A 89 16.10 12.03 1.29
N ASP A 90 16.65 12.99 2.06
CA ASP A 90 16.70 12.86 3.52
C ASP A 90 15.29 13.00 4.11
N ALA A 91 14.64 11.83 4.29
CA ALA A 91 13.29 11.77 4.82
C ALA A 91 13.16 12.34 6.24
N THR A 92 14.23 12.33 7.02
CA THR A 92 14.20 12.84 8.39
C THR A 92 14.13 14.36 8.40
N ASP A 93 14.96 15.01 7.58
CA ASP A 93 14.96 16.46 7.45
C ASP A 93 13.67 16.97 6.83
N LEU A 94 13.20 16.36 5.75
CA LEU A 94 11.93 16.73 5.10
C LEU A 94 10.74 16.56 6.02
N LEU A 95 10.71 15.48 6.83
CA LEU A 95 9.63 15.28 7.79
C LEU A 95 9.63 16.35 8.89
N ASN A 96 10.81 16.78 9.35
CA ASN A 96 10.92 17.86 10.34
C ASN A 96 10.49 19.21 9.73
N GLN A 97 10.84 19.49 8.48
CA GLN A 97 10.37 20.67 7.76
C GLN A 97 8.85 20.67 7.60
N LEU A 98 8.25 19.52 7.20
CA LEU A 98 6.80 19.38 7.12
C LEU A 98 6.12 19.64 8.46
N ARG A 99 6.64 19.08 9.55
CA ARG A 99 6.08 19.33 10.88
C ARG A 99 6.11 20.81 11.26
N MET A 100 7.19 21.50 10.91
CA MET A 100 7.33 22.94 11.15
C MET A 100 6.34 23.74 10.30
N GLN A 101 6.21 23.42 9.00
CA GLN A 101 5.27 24.12 8.11
C GLN A 101 3.82 23.93 8.56
N HIS A 102 3.41 22.70 8.86
CA HIS A 102 2.07 22.42 9.38
C HIS A 102 1.83 23.09 10.74
N ALA A 103 2.83 23.18 11.61
CA ALA A 103 2.71 23.93 12.88
C ALA A 103 2.44 25.41 12.64
N ASN A 104 3.03 25.99 11.59
CA ASN A 104 2.84 27.38 11.17
C ASN A 104 1.51 27.63 10.46
N GLY A 105 0.71 26.59 10.19
CA GLY A 105 -0.61 26.70 9.57
C GLY A 105 -0.64 26.45 8.06
N HIS A 106 0.45 25.99 7.46
CA HIS A 106 0.49 25.59 6.05
C HIS A 106 -0.11 24.19 5.87
N VAL A 107 -1.41 24.12 5.69
CA VAL A 107 -2.20 22.87 5.69
C VAL A 107 -1.95 22.01 4.45
N TRP A 108 -1.58 22.62 3.33
CA TRP A 108 -1.46 21.95 2.03
C TRP A 108 -0.03 21.60 1.64
N ASP A 109 0.92 21.83 2.54
CA ASP A 109 2.31 21.52 2.27
C ASP A 109 2.55 20.01 2.35
N GLY A 110 3.20 19.48 1.32
CA GLY A 110 3.56 18.07 1.18
C GLY A 110 4.94 17.91 0.58
N ILE A 111 5.34 16.66 0.37
CA ILE A 111 6.61 16.34 -0.30
C ILE A 111 6.49 16.72 -1.78
N ASP A 112 7.46 17.50 -2.23
CA ASP A 112 7.64 17.89 -3.62
C ASP A 112 8.88 17.19 -4.19
N ILE A 113 8.63 16.27 -5.12
CA ILE A 113 9.68 15.46 -5.74
C ILE A 113 10.47 16.30 -6.74
N ALA A 114 9.86 17.32 -7.36
CA ALA A 114 10.51 18.13 -8.39
C ALA A 114 11.49 19.15 -7.81
N SER A 115 11.17 19.74 -6.65
CA SER A 115 12.01 20.72 -5.96
C SER A 115 12.91 20.12 -4.88
N GLU A 116 12.84 18.79 -4.66
CA GLU A 116 13.57 18.08 -3.61
C GLU A 116 13.29 18.65 -2.20
N GLY A 117 12.03 19.04 -1.95
CA GLY A 117 11.69 19.78 -0.74
C GLY A 117 10.24 19.63 -0.30
N VAL A 118 9.78 20.69 0.36
CA VAL A 118 8.40 20.83 0.82
C VAL A 118 7.75 22.01 0.10
N SER A 119 6.59 21.82 -0.47
CA SER A 119 5.86 22.87 -1.17
C SER A 119 4.35 22.71 -1.02
N ASN A 120 3.60 23.74 -1.43
CA ASN A 120 2.15 23.71 -1.45
C ASN A 120 1.64 22.83 -2.61
N ASN A 121 1.31 21.59 -2.29
CA ASN A 121 0.86 20.60 -3.26
C ASN A 121 -0.53 20.92 -3.85
N MET A 122 -1.33 21.76 -3.19
CA MET A 122 -2.59 22.21 -3.74
C MET A 122 -2.37 23.16 -4.94
N GLU A 123 -1.39 24.04 -4.86
CA GLU A 123 -1.01 24.94 -5.94
C GLU A 123 -0.28 24.24 -7.08
N GLN A 124 0.45 23.18 -6.76
CA GLN A 124 1.14 22.35 -7.75
C GLN A 124 0.23 21.33 -8.46
N PHE A 125 -1.07 21.38 -8.20
CA PHE A 125 -2.06 20.45 -8.78
C PHE A 125 -1.84 18.96 -8.42
N VAL A 126 -1.16 18.69 -7.33
CA VAL A 126 -1.03 17.33 -6.78
C VAL A 126 -2.27 17.05 -5.94
N TRP A 127 -3.37 16.71 -6.59
CA TRP A 127 -4.67 16.50 -5.97
C TRP A 127 -5.02 15.05 -5.83
N GLU A 128 -5.64 14.71 -4.72
CA GLU A 128 -6.20 13.40 -4.48
C GLU A 128 -7.68 13.52 -4.06
N PRO A 129 -8.57 12.63 -4.54
CA PRO A 129 -9.95 12.62 -4.06
C PRO A 129 -10.01 12.26 -2.58
N ALA A 130 -10.70 13.08 -1.79
CA ALA A 130 -10.82 12.88 -0.33
C ALA A 130 -11.40 11.50 0.03
N LEU A 131 -12.34 10.98 -0.78
CA LEU A 131 -12.95 9.67 -0.57
C LEU A 131 -11.92 8.53 -0.57
N ILE A 132 -10.88 8.61 -1.42
CA ILE A 132 -9.82 7.58 -1.47
C ILE A 132 -9.06 7.56 -0.16
N LYS A 133 -8.72 8.73 0.40
CA LYS A 133 -8.04 8.84 1.69
C LYS A 133 -8.89 8.31 2.84
N ILE A 134 -10.17 8.65 2.87
CA ILE A 134 -11.11 8.16 3.89
C ILE A 134 -11.18 6.64 3.85
N ASN A 135 -11.34 6.04 2.67
CA ASN A 135 -11.41 4.60 2.52
C ASN A 135 -10.08 3.92 2.89
N ALA A 136 -8.95 4.48 2.49
CA ALA A 136 -7.63 3.94 2.83
C ALA A 136 -7.38 3.94 4.33
N LEU A 137 -7.69 5.04 5.02
CA LEU A 137 -7.55 5.15 6.47
C LEU A 137 -8.49 4.20 7.21
N SER A 138 -9.74 4.07 6.77
CA SER A 138 -10.71 3.15 7.35
C SER A 138 -10.25 1.69 7.20
N SER A 139 -9.90 1.27 5.98
CA SER A 139 -9.47 -0.10 5.70
C SER A 139 -8.16 -0.44 6.41
N SER A 140 -7.21 0.50 6.49
CA SER A 140 -5.95 0.28 7.22
C SER A 140 -6.16 0.13 8.73
N ALA A 141 -7.09 0.91 9.30
CA ALA A 141 -7.45 0.79 10.71
C ALA A 141 -8.13 -0.55 11.01
N GLU A 142 -9.01 -1.04 10.13
CA GLU A 142 -9.63 -2.36 10.26
C GLU A 142 -8.59 -3.48 10.15
N ALA A 143 -7.67 -3.41 9.19
CA ALA A 143 -6.59 -4.38 9.05
C ALA A 143 -5.68 -4.41 10.28
N ALA A 144 -5.31 -3.24 10.81
CA ALA A 144 -4.52 -3.14 12.03
C ALA A 144 -5.25 -3.76 13.24
N ARG A 145 -6.56 -3.53 13.35
CA ARG A 145 -7.39 -4.13 14.40
C ARG A 145 -7.41 -5.66 14.30
N LEU A 146 -7.53 -6.20 13.08
CA LEU A 146 -7.49 -7.66 12.87
C LEU A 146 -6.13 -8.23 13.29
N ILE A 147 -5.02 -7.60 12.91
CA ILE A 147 -3.68 -8.04 13.31
C ILE A 147 -3.52 -8.01 14.83
N LEU A 148 -3.96 -6.94 15.48
CA LEU A 148 -3.90 -6.79 16.93
C LEU A 148 -4.80 -7.78 17.69
N SER A 149 -5.78 -8.39 17.04
CA SER A 149 -6.65 -9.41 17.64
C SER A 149 -6.08 -10.82 17.59
N ILE A 150 -4.90 -11.01 16.96
CA ILE A 150 -4.24 -12.32 16.88
C ILE A 150 -3.44 -12.55 18.16
N ASP A 151 -3.83 -13.56 18.93
CA ASP A 151 -3.15 -13.90 20.18
C ASP A 151 -1.94 -14.81 19.97
N GLU A 152 -2.03 -15.74 19.03
CA GLU A 152 -0.96 -16.72 18.78
C GLU A 152 -0.87 -17.09 17.30
N THR A 153 0.36 -17.32 16.83
CA THR A 153 0.65 -17.78 15.48
C THR A 153 1.35 -19.14 15.52
N ILE A 154 0.69 -20.17 15.04
CA ILE A 154 1.23 -21.54 14.96
C ILE A 154 1.79 -21.76 13.54
N ARG A 155 3.09 -22.02 13.45
CA ARG A 155 3.71 -22.46 12.19
C ARG A 155 3.47 -23.96 12.02
N ALA A 156 2.70 -24.35 11.02
CA ALA A 156 2.68 -25.73 10.55
C ALA A 156 4.07 -26.06 9.97
N GLN A 157 4.64 -27.20 10.39
CA GLN A 157 5.82 -27.73 9.71
C GLN A 157 5.43 -28.03 8.24
N PRO A 158 6.31 -27.77 7.27
CA PRO A 158 6.05 -28.19 5.90
C PRO A 158 5.78 -29.69 5.94
N ASN A 159 4.63 -30.13 5.44
CA ASN A 159 4.38 -31.54 5.21
C ASN A 159 5.49 -32.01 4.24
N GLU A 160 6.46 -32.74 4.76
CA GLU A 160 7.30 -33.54 3.87
C GLU A 160 6.33 -34.41 3.05
N PRO A 161 6.41 -34.38 1.72
CA PRO A 161 5.55 -35.24 0.93
C PRO A 161 5.77 -36.66 1.45
N ALA A 162 4.73 -37.31 1.95
CA ALA A 162 4.70 -38.68 2.39
C ALA A 162 5.02 -39.60 1.17
N GLY A 163 6.26 -39.70 0.77
CA GLY A 163 6.74 -40.32 -0.44
C GLY A 163 8.22 -40.69 -0.41
N GLY A 164 8.87 -40.45 0.72
CA GLY A 164 10.21 -40.97 0.95
C GLY A 164 10.20 -42.33 1.62
N GLY A 165 9.63 -43.31 0.99
CA GLY A 165 10.01 -44.71 1.35
C GLY A 165 11.52 -44.88 1.17
N PRO A 166 12.18 -45.74 1.97
CA PRO A 166 13.62 -45.94 1.85
C PRO A 166 14.00 -46.24 0.39
N PRO A 167 15.14 -45.71 -0.09
CA PRO A 167 15.52 -45.84 -1.49
C PRO A 167 15.50 -47.33 -1.88
N MET A 168 14.66 -47.68 -2.83
CA MET A 168 14.58 -49.04 -3.37
C MET A 168 15.94 -49.38 -4.01
N PRO A 169 16.50 -50.53 -3.68
CA PRO A 169 17.75 -50.95 -4.27
C PRO A 169 17.62 -51.03 -5.80
N PRO A 170 18.68 -50.64 -6.55
CA PRO A 170 18.65 -50.62 -7.99
C PRO A 170 18.35 -52.03 -8.54
N GLY A 171 17.26 -52.16 -9.32
CA GLY A 171 16.83 -53.44 -9.94
C GLY A 171 15.42 -53.91 -9.58
N THR A 172 14.78 -53.39 -8.54
CA THR A 172 13.41 -53.82 -8.15
C THR A 172 12.31 -53.19 -9.03
N ALA A 173 12.53 -52.03 -9.63
CA ALA A 173 11.58 -51.40 -10.53
C ALA A 173 11.31 -52.21 -11.83
N GLN A 174 12.33 -52.87 -12.36
CA GLN A 174 12.16 -53.72 -13.56
C GLN A 174 11.44 -55.04 -13.27
N ARG A 175 11.47 -55.52 -12.04
CA ARG A 175 10.78 -56.77 -11.64
C ARG A 175 9.28 -56.53 -11.39
N ALA A 176 8.90 -55.32 -10.92
CA ALA A 176 7.50 -54.96 -10.71
C ALA A 176 6.72 -54.76 -12.03
N LEU A 177 7.39 -54.29 -13.08
CA LEU A 177 6.80 -54.14 -14.41
C LEU A 177 6.62 -55.46 -15.15
N ARG A 178 7.32 -56.53 -14.78
CA ARG A 178 7.19 -57.85 -15.38
C ARG A 178 6.17 -58.78 -14.72
N SER A 179 5.64 -58.40 -13.52
CA SER A 179 4.63 -59.18 -12.80
C SER A 179 3.20 -58.65 -12.92
N GLY A 180 2.99 -57.57 -13.68
CA GLY A 180 1.69 -56.92 -13.88
C GLY A 180 0.79 -57.65 -14.89
N GLY A 181 0.46 -58.89 -14.63
CA GLY A 181 -0.49 -59.61 -15.47
C GLY A 181 -1.15 -60.75 -14.78
N ARG A 182 -1.85 -60.50 -13.64
CA ARG A 182 -2.87 -61.45 -13.14
C ARG A 182 -3.99 -60.70 -12.44
N GLY A 183 -5.21 -60.95 -12.97
CA GLY A 183 -6.41 -60.25 -12.66
C GLY A 183 -6.88 -60.36 -11.21
N LEU A 184 -7.60 -59.36 -10.78
CA LEU A 184 -8.40 -59.36 -9.57
C LEU A 184 -9.70 -60.12 -9.83
N PRO A 185 -10.13 -61.00 -8.90
CA PRO A 185 -11.46 -61.58 -8.96
C PRO A 185 -12.49 -60.56 -8.50
N ARG A 186 -13.54 -60.42 -9.29
CA ARG A 186 -14.77 -59.70 -8.90
C ARG A 186 -15.46 -60.38 -7.71
N ARG A 187 -15.78 -59.59 -6.72
CA ARG A 187 -17.01 -59.72 -5.89
C ARG A 187 -17.60 -58.37 -5.66
#